data_e9f1ef8ef719fcd8bddf12dbc91a886e
#
_entry.id   e9f1ef8ef719fcd8bddf12dbc91a886e
#
_cell.length_a   1.000
_cell.length_b   1.000
_cell.length_c   1.000
_cell.angle_alpha   90.00
_cell.angle_beta   90.00
_cell.angle_gamma   90.00
#
_symmetry.space_group_name_H-M   'P 1'
#
loop_
_entity.id
_entity.type
_entity.pdbx_description
1 polymer ?
#
loop_
_entity_poly.entity_id
_entity_poly.type
_entity_poly.pdbx_seq_one_letter_code
_entity_poly.pdbx_strand_id
1 'polypeptide(L)'
;MQTHVVIMAGGIGSRFWPMSTPEYPKQFIDVMGVGKSLIQLTVERFKDICPKENFWVVTSEKYVDIVKEQLPQIPEQHILAEPEARNTAPCIAYACWKIRKEFPQANIVVTPSDALVIDTTEFVRCIRLALEKTADSHAIVTLGMKPTRPETGYGYIAAQGEVDEKGICKVEAFKEKPDVETAKRYLAARNYFWNAGIFVWNVETITNAIRTFVPQIAGVMDELEPALFTDREAEELKRLFPTCEKISIDYAVMEKAEHIYVLPAEFGWSDLGSWGSLHTLLPQDENGNASVGADVKLFDCRDCVVHVADERKVVLEGLDGYIVAEKNGQLLICRLSEEQRIKEFSAGK
;
A
#
# COMPACT_ATOMS: atom_id res chain seq x y z
N MET A 1 -1.03 -9.22 24.18
CA MET A 1 -1.65 -8.24 23.24
C MET A 1 -1.93 -8.96 21.93
N GLN A 2 -3.12 -8.83 21.34
CA GLN A 2 -3.44 -9.45 20.05
C GLN A 2 -2.95 -8.55 18.91
N THR A 3 -2.39 -9.18 17.86
CA THR A 3 -2.00 -8.47 16.65
C THR A 3 -3.15 -8.45 15.66
N HIS A 4 -3.45 -7.28 15.11
CA HIS A 4 -4.41 -7.07 14.03
C HIS A 4 -3.72 -6.44 12.83
N VAL A 5 -4.12 -6.82 11.63
CA VAL A 5 -3.59 -6.26 10.37
C VAL A 5 -4.70 -5.53 9.64
N VAL A 6 -4.50 -4.25 9.39
CA VAL A 6 -5.40 -3.39 8.61
C VAL A 6 -4.80 -3.17 7.22
N ILE A 7 -5.50 -3.63 6.20
CA ILE A 7 -5.10 -3.51 4.79
C ILE A 7 -5.90 -2.38 4.15
N MET A 8 -5.21 -1.34 3.69
CA MET A 8 -5.82 -0.22 2.98
C MET A 8 -5.94 -0.55 1.49
N ALA A 9 -7.16 -0.70 0.98
CA ALA A 9 -7.46 -1.14 -0.39
C ALA A 9 -8.33 -0.14 -1.17
N GLY A 10 -8.07 1.16 -1.02
CA GLY A 10 -8.86 2.25 -1.63
C GLY A 10 -8.30 2.87 -2.91
N GLY A 11 -7.08 2.52 -3.33
CA GLY A 11 -6.43 3.07 -4.52
C GLY A 11 -6.98 2.53 -5.85
N ILE A 12 -6.87 3.30 -6.94
CA ILE A 12 -7.30 2.87 -8.29
C ILE A 12 -6.12 2.29 -9.11
N GLY A 13 -4.89 2.81 -8.93
CA GLY A 13 -3.72 2.33 -9.66
C GLY A 13 -3.77 2.61 -11.18
N SER A 14 -4.28 3.77 -11.60
CA SER A 14 -4.62 4.12 -12.99
C SER A 14 -3.46 4.10 -14.01
N ARG A 15 -2.19 4.00 -13.54
CA ARG A 15 -1.01 3.90 -14.42
C ARG A 15 -0.85 2.52 -15.06
N PHE A 16 -1.51 1.50 -14.53
CA PHE A 16 -1.49 0.13 -15.08
C PHE A 16 -2.59 -0.14 -16.11
N TRP A 17 -3.22 0.90 -16.66
CA TRP A 17 -4.15 0.68 -17.76
C TRP A 17 -3.43 -0.03 -18.94
N PRO A 18 -4.08 -0.99 -19.64
CA PRO A 18 -5.46 -1.47 -19.51
C PRO A 18 -5.68 -2.52 -18.41
N MET A 19 -4.62 -2.93 -17.67
CA MET A 19 -4.74 -3.95 -16.61
C MET A 19 -5.62 -3.47 -15.46
N SER A 20 -5.41 -2.22 -14.99
CA SER A 20 -6.23 -1.59 -13.95
C SER A 20 -7.21 -0.59 -14.53
N THR A 21 -8.45 -0.63 -14.02
CA THR A 21 -9.52 0.31 -14.35
C THR A 21 -10.18 0.82 -13.06
N PRO A 22 -11.03 1.86 -13.11
CA PRO A 22 -11.81 2.28 -11.94
C PRO A 22 -12.75 1.20 -11.38
N GLU A 23 -13.17 0.25 -12.23
CA GLU A 23 -14.02 -0.89 -11.85
C GLU A 23 -13.20 -2.05 -11.27
N TYR A 24 -11.95 -2.20 -11.69
CA TYR A 24 -11.05 -3.28 -11.26
C TYR A 24 -9.64 -2.75 -10.97
N PRO A 25 -9.42 -2.17 -9.78
CA PRO A 25 -8.15 -1.56 -9.38
C PRO A 25 -6.95 -2.52 -9.30
N LYS A 26 -5.75 -1.93 -9.32
CA LYS A 26 -4.46 -2.63 -9.34
C LYS A 26 -4.32 -3.70 -8.25
N GLN A 27 -4.78 -3.44 -7.04
CA GLN A 27 -4.65 -4.35 -5.90
C GLN A 27 -5.37 -5.69 -6.10
N PHE A 28 -6.35 -5.75 -7.00
CA PHE A 28 -7.13 -6.95 -7.29
C PHE A 28 -6.59 -7.73 -8.51
N ILE A 29 -5.48 -7.30 -9.10
CA ILE A 29 -4.89 -7.86 -10.31
C ILE A 29 -3.70 -8.73 -9.96
N ASP A 30 -3.54 -9.86 -10.65
CA ASP A 30 -2.29 -10.60 -10.73
C ASP A 30 -1.32 -9.90 -11.69
N VAL A 31 -0.63 -8.89 -11.17
CA VAL A 31 0.32 -8.09 -11.95
C VAL A 31 1.62 -8.87 -12.23
N MET A 32 1.94 -9.84 -11.36
CA MET A 32 3.17 -10.62 -11.43
C MET A 32 3.05 -11.91 -12.25
N GLY A 33 1.82 -12.32 -12.63
CA GLY A 33 1.58 -13.60 -13.31
C GLY A 33 1.84 -14.83 -12.44
N VAL A 34 1.60 -14.73 -11.13
CA VAL A 34 1.85 -15.81 -10.16
C VAL A 34 0.57 -16.51 -9.68
N GLY A 35 -0.57 -16.20 -10.28
CA GLY A 35 -1.88 -16.75 -9.94
C GLY A 35 -2.54 -16.11 -8.72
N LYS A 36 -2.01 -14.97 -8.23
CA LYS A 36 -2.52 -14.25 -7.06
C LYS A 36 -2.50 -12.75 -7.28
N SER A 37 -3.56 -12.08 -6.88
CA SER A 37 -3.61 -10.61 -6.88
C SER A 37 -2.72 -10.01 -5.78
N LEU A 38 -2.42 -8.71 -5.89
CA LEU A 38 -1.56 -8.02 -4.91
C LEU A 38 -2.17 -8.03 -3.50
N ILE A 39 -3.48 -7.91 -3.36
CA ILE A 39 -4.12 -7.98 -2.04
C ILE A 39 -4.04 -9.39 -1.44
N GLN A 40 -4.14 -10.44 -2.26
CA GLN A 40 -3.94 -11.83 -1.82
C GLN A 40 -2.50 -12.07 -1.37
N LEU A 41 -1.51 -11.60 -2.13
CA LEU A 41 -0.10 -11.63 -1.74
C LEU A 41 0.14 -10.82 -0.45
N THR A 42 -0.58 -9.71 -0.27
CA THR A 42 -0.50 -8.91 0.97
C THR A 42 -1.00 -9.70 2.18
N VAL A 43 -2.14 -10.35 2.11
CA VAL A 43 -2.64 -11.20 3.22
C VAL A 43 -1.68 -12.37 3.50
N GLU A 44 -1.19 -13.02 2.46
CA GLU A 44 -0.33 -14.20 2.59
C GLU A 44 0.98 -13.91 3.33
N ARG A 45 1.59 -12.74 3.13
CA ARG A 45 2.85 -12.35 3.80
C ARG A 45 2.71 -12.18 5.31
N PHE A 46 1.49 -12.02 5.83
CA PHE A 46 1.21 -11.87 7.25
C PHE A 46 0.73 -13.16 7.92
N LYS A 47 0.63 -14.28 7.21
CA LYS A 47 0.06 -15.55 7.72
C LYS A 47 0.72 -16.06 9.01
N ASP A 48 2.03 -15.80 9.20
CA ASP A 48 2.81 -16.22 10.35
C ASP A 48 2.88 -15.14 11.46
N ILE A 49 2.17 -14.01 11.27
CA ILE A 49 2.15 -12.88 12.20
C ILE A 49 0.78 -12.75 12.87
N CYS A 50 -0.28 -13.00 12.11
CA CYS A 50 -1.64 -12.66 12.50
C CYS A 50 -2.61 -13.78 12.05
N PRO A 51 -3.51 -14.28 12.92
CA PRO A 51 -4.54 -15.23 12.54
C PRO A 51 -5.56 -14.57 11.61
N LYS A 52 -6.25 -15.40 10.80
CA LYS A 52 -7.17 -14.92 9.74
C LYS A 52 -8.27 -14.00 10.26
N GLU A 53 -8.73 -14.27 11.46
CA GLU A 53 -9.81 -13.56 12.15
C GLU A 53 -9.41 -12.11 12.51
N ASN A 54 -8.12 -11.81 12.54
CA ASN A 54 -7.61 -10.50 12.93
C ASN A 54 -7.20 -9.62 11.73
N PHE A 55 -7.52 -10.03 10.49
CA PHE A 55 -7.37 -9.16 9.31
C PHE A 55 -8.59 -8.26 9.14
N TRP A 56 -8.32 -7.02 8.76
CA TRP A 56 -9.29 -5.98 8.44
C TRP A 56 -8.94 -5.39 7.08
N VAL A 57 -9.91 -5.23 6.21
CA VAL A 57 -9.71 -4.60 4.90
C VAL A 57 -10.57 -3.36 4.83
N VAL A 58 -9.96 -2.19 4.64
CA VAL A 58 -10.69 -0.94 4.39
C VAL A 58 -10.67 -0.67 2.90
N THR A 59 -11.85 -0.56 2.30
CA THR A 59 -12.00 -0.39 0.85
C THR A 59 -13.22 0.48 0.52
N SER A 60 -13.35 0.92 -0.73
CA SER A 60 -14.58 1.58 -1.19
C SER A 60 -15.76 0.60 -1.21
N GLU A 61 -16.98 1.08 -0.94
CA GLU A 61 -18.22 0.29 -1.11
C GLU A 61 -18.27 -0.45 -2.46
N LYS A 62 -17.70 0.13 -3.51
CA LYS A 62 -17.68 -0.45 -4.87
C LYS A 62 -16.88 -1.75 -4.99
N TYR A 63 -15.92 -1.99 -4.10
CA TYR A 63 -14.99 -3.11 -4.20
C TYR A 63 -15.22 -4.20 -3.15
N VAL A 64 -16.25 -4.06 -2.31
CA VAL A 64 -16.56 -5.02 -1.24
C VAL A 64 -16.74 -6.44 -1.79
N ASP A 65 -17.48 -6.59 -2.89
CA ASP A 65 -17.74 -7.91 -3.49
C ASP A 65 -16.46 -8.55 -4.03
N ILE A 66 -15.56 -7.75 -4.65
CA ILE A 66 -14.25 -8.24 -5.12
C ILE A 66 -13.38 -8.68 -3.93
N VAL A 67 -13.41 -7.91 -2.83
CA VAL A 67 -12.67 -8.29 -1.61
C VAL A 67 -13.21 -9.60 -1.04
N LYS A 68 -14.53 -9.78 -0.94
CA LYS A 68 -15.15 -11.03 -0.48
C LYS A 68 -14.78 -12.23 -1.35
N GLU A 69 -14.77 -12.03 -2.68
CA GLU A 69 -14.39 -13.06 -3.64
C GLU A 69 -12.92 -13.47 -3.49
N GLN A 70 -12.01 -12.49 -3.42
CA GLN A 70 -10.57 -12.74 -3.40
C GLN A 70 -10.04 -13.14 -2.01
N LEU A 71 -10.71 -12.75 -0.94
CA LEU A 71 -10.32 -12.98 0.45
C LEU A 71 -11.45 -13.63 1.27
N PRO A 72 -11.97 -14.80 0.85
CA PRO A 72 -13.12 -15.43 1.51
C PRO A 72 -12.83 -15.88 2.96
N GLN A 73 -11.55 -15.88 3.37
CA GLN A 73 -11.14 -16.23 4.72
C GLN A 73 -11.27 -15.07 5.73
N ILE A 74 -11.50 -13.83 5.27
CA ILE A 74 -11.67 -12.66 6.16
C ILE A 74 -13.14 -12.55 6.56
N PRO A 75 -13.46 -12.36 7.85
CA PRO A 75 -14.82 -12.16 8.30
C PRO A 75 -15.50 -10.96 7.60
N GLU A 76 -16.73 -11.10 7.15
CA GLU A 76 -17.41 -10.02 6.43
C GLU A 76 -17.48 -8.70 7.23
N GLN A 77 -17.66 -8.77 8.54
CA GLN A 77 -17.69 -7.62 9.45
C GLN A 77 -16.34 -6.89 9.55
N HIS A 78 -15.23 -7.51 9.05
CA HIS A 78 -13.90 -6.92 8.99
C HIS A 78 -13.60 -6.33 7.61
N ILE A 79 -14.53 -6.40 6.65
CA ILE A 79 -14.45 -5.68 5.37
C ILE A 79 -15.16 -4.35 5.55
N LEU A 80 -14.38 -3.29 5.73
CA LEU A 80 -14.86 -1.96 6.07
C LEU A 80 -15.07 -1.15 4.78
N ALA A 81 -16.33 -0.83 4.50
CA ALA A 81 -16.75 -0.16 3.27
C ALA A 81 -16.79 1.36 3.46
N GLU A 82 -15.82 2.09 2.88
CA GLU A 82 -15.87 3.55 2.87
C GLU A 82 -16.91 4.04 1.85
N PRO A 83 -17.86 4.90 2.26
CA PRO A 83 -18.85 5.47 1.34
C PRO A 83 -18.25 6.50 0.40
N GLU A 84 -17.16 7.14 0.80
CA GLU A 84 -16.42 8.15 0.04
C GLU A 84 -14.93 8.10 0.35
N ALA A 85 -14.06 8.36 -0.65
CA ALA A 85 -12.62 8.40 -0.46
C ALA A 85 -12.19 9.67 0.30
N ARG A 86 -11.71 9.52 1.54
CA ARG A 86 -11.25 10.60 2.43
C ARG A 86 -9.76 10.53 2.76
N ASN A 87 -8.96 9.82 1.95
CA ASN A 87 -7.54 9.59 2.20
C ASN A 87 -7.28 8.69 3.42
N THR A 88 -6.02 8.50 3.81
CA THR A 88 -5.61 7.43 4.72
C THR A 88 -5.90 7.69 6.20
N ALA A 89 -6.01 8.94 6.66
CA ALA A 89 -6.28 9.20 8.09
C ALA A 89 -7.71 8.78 8.51
N PRO A 90 -8.80 9.14 7.81
CA PRO A 90 -10.13 8.62 8.12
C PRO A 90 -10.26 7.10 7.93
N CYS A 91 -9.62 6.54 6.89
CA CYS A 91 -9.53 5.11 6.64
C CYS A 91 -8.99 4.36 7.87
N ILE A 92 -7.83 4.78 8.36
CA ILE A 92 -7.16 4.19 9.53
C ILE A 92 -7.98 4.44 10.81
N ALA A 93 -8.53 5.64 10.99
CA ALA A 93 -9.35 5.97 12.15
C ALA A 93 -10.56 5.03 12.27
N TYR A 94 -11.30 4.83 11.17
CA TYR A 94 -12.46 3.93 11.17
C TYR A 94 -12.09 2.50 11.59
N ALA A 95 -11.03 1.94 11.01
CA ALA A 95 -10.54 0.62 11.39
C ALA A 95 -10.12 0.57 12.87
N CYS A 96 -9.35 1.58 13.34
CA CYS A 96 -8.85 1.61 14.71
C CYS A 96 -9.96 1.76 15.75
N TRP A 97 -11.02 2.55 15.48
CA TRP A 97 -12.18 2.66 16.38
C TRP A 97 -12.97 1.34 16.47
N LYS A 98 -13.16 0.64 15.34
CA LYS A 98 -13.78 -0.69 15.34
C LYS A 98 -12.94 -1.70 16.13
N ILE A 99 -11.64 -1.77 15.86
CA ILE A 99 -10.74 -2.68 16.56
C ILE A 99 -10.71 -2.36 18.06
N ARG A 100 -10.61 -1.08 18.44
CA ARG A 100 -10.60 -0.67 19.85
C ARG A 100 -11.84 -1.09 20.60
N LYS A 101 -13.01 -1.02 19.96
CA LYS A 101 -14.30 -1.38 20.58
C LYS A 101 -14.35 -2.85 21.00
N GLU A 102 -13.75 -3.76 20.23
CA GLU A 102 -13.71 -5.20 20.55
C GLU A 102 -12.40 -5.61 21.23
N PHE A 103 -11.28 -4.97 20.86
CA PHE A 103 -9.92 -5.33 21.29
C PHE A 103 -9.17 -4.09 21.82
N PRO A 104 -9.49 -3.60 23.02
CA PRO A 104 -8.94 -2.34 23.55
C PRO A 104 -7.43 -2.37 23.79
N GLN A 105 -6.81 -3.56 23.77
CA GLN A 105 -5.37 -3.75 23.90
C GLN A 105 -4.72 -4.30 22.62
N ALA A 106 -5.32 -4.05 21.45
CA ALA A 106 -4.78 -4.53 20.18
C ALA A 106 -3.46 -3.83 19.81
N ASN A 107 -2.54 -4.61 19.21
CA ASN A 107 -1.40 -4.08 18.47
C ASN A 107 -1.73 -4.15 16.98
N ILE A 108 -1.58 -3.07 16.24
CA ILE A 108 -2.09 -2.93 14.87
C ILE A 108 -0.95 -2.71 13.91
N VAL A 109 -0.93 -3.47 12.83
CA VAL A 109 -0.13 -3.19 11.63
C VAL A 109 -1.04 -2.64 10.55
N VAL A 110 -0.74 -1.46 10.03
CA VAL A 110 -1.42 -0.89 8.86
C VAL A 110 -0.51 -1.06 7.65
N THR A 111 -1.05 -1.52 6.53
CA THR A 111 -0.30 -1.74 5.29
C THR A 111 -1.13 -1.39 4.06
N PRO A 112 -0.51 -0.87 2.97
CA PRO A 112 -1.17 -0.80 1.68
C PRO A 112 -1.40 -2.20 1.09
N SER A 113 -2.42 -2.34 0.26
CA SER A 113 -2.82 -3.60 -0.39
C SER A 113 -2.07 -3.92 -1.68
N ASP A 114 -1.30 -2.96 -2.22
CA ASP A 114 -0.85 -2.95 -3.61
C ASP A 114 0.67 -2.84 -3.78
N ALA A 115 1.42 -2.99 -2.70
CA ALA A 115 2.88 -3.04 -2.72
C ALA A 115 3.40 -4.49 -2.82
N LEU A 116 4.50 -4.66 -3.53
CA LEU A 116 5.22 -5.94 -3.61
C LEU A 116 6.28 -6.03 -2.50
N VAL A 117 6.46 -7.23 -1.99
CA VAL A 117 7.54 -7.65 -1.08
C VAL A 117 8.14 -8.93 -1.61
N ILE A 118 9.46 -8.96 -1.82
CA ILE A 118 10.16 -10.12 -2.39
C ILE A 118 10.61 -11.07 -1.27
N ASP A 119 11.33 -10.57 -0.28
CA ASP A 119 11.79 -11.36 0.87
C ASP A 119 10.75 -11.32 2.01
N THR A 120 9.85 -12.28 2.00
CA THR A 120 8.81 -12.39 3.03
C THR A 120 9.37 -12.80 4.39
N THR A 121 10.52 -13.47 4.45
CA THR A 121 11.16 -13.86 5.72
C THR A 121 11.70 -12.63 6.44
N GLU A 122 12.43 -11.78 5.72
CA GLU A 122 12.93 -10.52 6.27
C GLU A 122 11.79 -9.55 6.60
N PHE A 123 10.74 -9.52 5.79
CA PHE A 123 9.53 -8.75 6.09
C PHE A 123 8.91 -9.18 7.43
N VAL A 124 8.70 -10.48 7.65
CA VAL A 124 8.14 -11.02 8.90
C VAL A 124 9.01 -10.65 10.10
N ARG A 125 10.35 -10.74 9.96
CA ARG A 125 11.31 -10.34 10.98
C ARG A 125 11.14 -8.86 11.35
N CYS A 126 11.08 -7.98 10.36
CA CYS A 126 10.90 -6.54 10.57
C CYS A 126 9.57 -6.22 11.27
N ILE A 127 8.46 -6.83 10.83
CA ILE A 127 7.14 -6.63 11.46
C ILE A 127 7.15 -7.08 12.92
N ARG A 128 7.76 -8.23 13.24
CA ARG A 128 7.87 -8.71 14.63
C ARG A 128 8.65 -7.75 15.52
N LEU A 129 9.77 -7.22 15.06
CA LEU A 129 10.54 -6.21 15.79
C LEU A 129 9.72 -4.93 16.05
N ALA A 130 8.98 -4.47 15.05
CA ALA A 130 8.10 -3.32 15.18
C ALA A 130 6.96 -3.58 16.18
N LEU A 131 6.33 -4.76 16.14
CA LEU A 131 5.30 -5.18 17.08
C LEU A 131 5.84 -5.28 18.53
N GLU A 132 7.05 -5.80 18.73
CA GLU A 132 7.69 -5.81 20.05
C GLU A 132 7.95 -4.40 20.59
N LYS A 133 8.37 -3.46 19.75
CA LYS A 133 8.61 -2.06 20.16
C LYS A 133 7.34 -1.35 20.58
N THR A 134 6.21 -1.66 19.94
CA THR A 134 4.93 -0.97 20.14
C THR A 134 4.04 -1.64 21.21
N ALA A 135 4.32 -2.88 21.60
CA ALA A 135 3.47 -3.65 22.50
C ALA A 135 3.24 -2.97 23.86
N ASP A 136 4.33 -2.54 24.50
CA ASP A 136 4.29 -1.99 25.85
C ASP A 136 4.78 -0.51 25.89
N SER A 137 4.62 0.20 24.77
CA SER A 137 5.04 1.59 24.66
C SER A 137 4.07 2.43 23.84
N HIS A 138 4.17 3.75 23.96
CA HIS A 138 3.44 4.70 23.10
C HIS A 138 4.19 4.99 21.80
N ALA A 139 5.04 4.06 21.34
CA ALA A 139 5.79 4.22 20.11
C ALA A 139 4.87 3.99 18.88
N ILE A 140 5.13 4.76 17.84
CA ILE A 140 4.69 4.53 16.48
C ILE A 140 5.92 4.09 15.69
N VAL A 141 5.87 2.93 15.04
CA VAL A 141 6.97 2.43 14.21
C VAL A 141 6.53 2.40 12.75
N THR A 142 7.37 2.94 11.86
CA THR A 142 7.20 2.80 10.42
C THR A 142 8.36 2.02 9.80
N LEU A 143 8.11 1.32 8.69
CA LEU A 143 9.17 0.67 7.93
C LEU A 143 9.75 1.63 6.90
N GLY A 144 11.07 1.80 6.93
CA GLY A 144 11.80 2.68 6.03
C GLY A 144 12.64 1.89 5.04
N MET A 145 12.38 2.07 3.73
CA MET A 145 13.13 1.41 2.67
C MET A 145 14.34 2.23 2.28
N LYS A 146 15.51 1.59 2.15
CA LYS A 146 16.73 2.27 1.73
C LYS A 146 16.59 2.79 0.29
N PRO A 147 16.74 4.10 0.07
CA PRO A 147 16.66 4.68 -1.25
C PRO A 147 17.78 4.17 -2.16
N THR A 148 17.43 3.77 -3.39
CA THR A 148 18.37 3.34 -4.44
C THR A 148 18.48 4.36 -5.58
N ARG A 149 17.53 5.31 -5.65
CA ARG A 149 17.45 6.37 -6.66
C ARG A 149 16.76 7.62 -6.10
N PRO A 150 16.87 8.79 -6.72
CA PRO A 150 16.19 10.00 -6.28
C PRO A 150 14.71 9.99 -6.72
N GLU A 151 13.87 9.22 -6.01
CA GLU A 151 12.44 9.06 -6.30
C GLU A 151 11.64 10.27 -5.79
N THR A 152 10.81 10.87 -6.64
CA THR A 152 9.97 12.02 -6.30
C THR A 152 8.52 11.66 -6.00
N GLY A 153 8.12 10.43 -6.29
CA GLY A 153 6.77 9.92 -6.05
C GLY A 153 6.55 9.40 -4.63
N TYR A 154 7.61 9.25 -3.83
CA TYR A 154 7.57 8.69 -2.48
C TYR A 154 7.73 9.74 -1.38
N GLY A 155 7.18 9.44 -0.20
CA GLY A 155 7.57 10.09 1.03
C GLY A 155 8.94 9.62 1.50
N TYR A 156 9.66 10.52 2.18
CA TYR A 156 10.96 10.23 2.80
C TYR A 156 10.89 10.42 4.31
N ILE A 157 11.58 9.57 5.03
CA ILE A 157 11.71 9.58 6.48
C ILE A 157 13.14 9.91 6.82
N ALA A 158 13.39 11.04 7.49
CA ALA A 158 14.69 11.38 8.06
C ALA A 158 14.85 10.68 9.41
N ALA A 159 15.89 9.87 9.55
CA ALA A 159 16.25 9.25 10.82
C ALA A 159 17.25 10.10 11.59
N GLN A 160 17.09 10.19 12.92
CA GLN A 160 17.94 10.92 13.84
C GLN A 160 18.63 9.97 14.82
N GLY A 161 19.92 10.21 15.07
CA GLY A 161 20.67 9.54 16.11
C GLY A 161 21.16 8.14 15.77
N GLU A 162 21.57 7.42 16.81
CA GLU A 162 22.04 6.04 16.67
C GLU A 162 20.90 5.05 16.59
N VAL A 163 21.18 3.94 15.95
CA VAL A 163 20.30 2.78 15.83
C VAL A 163 20.28 2.05 17.17
N ASP A 164 19.12 1.72 17.71
CA ASP A 164 19.04 0.88 18.92
C ASP A 164 19.50 -0.57 18.64
N GLU A 165 19.59 -1.39 19.68
CA GLU A 165 20.03 -2.79 19.59
C GLU A 165 19.17 -3.65 18.63
N LYS A 166 17.95 -3.19 18.32
CA LYS A 166 17.01 -3.84 17.39
C LYS A 166 17.05 -3.26 15.97
N GLY A 167 17.88 -2.26 15.73
CA GLY A 167 17.97 -1.61 14.42
C GLY A 167 16.99 -0.46 14.23
N ILE A 168 16.28 0.00 15.28
CA ILE A 168 15.26 1.04 15.21
C ILE A 168 15.86 2.40 15.50
N CYS A 169 15.54 3.41 14.67
CA CYS A 169 15.98 4.79 14.84
C CYS A 169 14.81 5.70 15.20
N LYS A 170 15.08 6.80 15.94
CA LYS A 170 14.09 7.86 16.09
C LYS A 170 13.90 8.61 14.77
N VAL A 171 12.66 8.98 14.45
CA VAL A 171 12.38 9.83 13.28
C VAL A 171 12.58 11.29 13.65
N GLU A 172 13.31 12.01 12.81
CA GLU A 172 13.49 13.47 12.87
C GLU A 172 12.37 14.20 12.11
N ALA A 173 12.05 13.73 10.90
CA ALA A 173 11.03 14.36 10.05
C ALA A 173 10.50 13.41 8.99
N PHE A 174 9.24 13.64 8.59
CA PHE A 174 8.66 13.15 7.35
C PHE A 174 8.74 14.22 6.27
N LYS A 175 9.02 13.82 5.03
CA LYS A 175 9.12 14.70 3.85
C LYS A 175 8.37 14.07 2.69
N GLU A 176 7.19 14.57 2.41
CA GLU A 176 6.34 14.01 1.37
C GLU A 176 6.71 14.56 -0.02
N LYS A 177 6.96 13.68 -0.97
CA LYS A 177 7.15 13.93 -2.39
C LYS A 177 8.07 15.12 -2.71
N PRO A 178 9.38 15.05 -2.43
CA PRO A 178 10.32 16.12 -2.68
C PRO A 178 10.52 16.37 -4.19
N ASP A 179 11.06 17.54 -4.54
CA ASP A 179 11.60 17.74 -5.89
C ASP A 179 12.86 16.90 -6.14
N VAL A 180 13.26 16.78 -7.40
CA VAL A 180 14.41 15.95 -7.84
C VAL A 180 15.72 16.33 -7.14
N GLU A 181 16.00 17.63 -6.98
CA GLU A 181 17.25 18.08 -6.35
C GLU A 181 17.26 17.77 -4.85
N THR A 182 16.13 17.91 -4.21
CA THR A 182 15.94 17.52 -2.81
C THR A 182 16.08 15.99 -2.64
N ALA A 183 15.47 15.20 -3.52
CA ALA A 183 15.59 13.74 -3.50
C ALA A 183 17.05 13.27 -3.69
N LYS A 184 17.82 13.92 -4.58
CA LYS A 184 19.26 13.65 -4.72
C LYS A 184 20.04 13.93 -3.43
N ARG A 185 19.72 15.03 -2.74
CA ARG A 185 20.35 15.36 -1.43
C ARG A 185 20.01 14.31 -0.37
N TYR A 186 18.75 13.84 -0.31
CA TYR A 186 18.36 12.80 0.63
C TYR A 186 19.07 11.48 0.36
N LEU A 187 19.22 11.10 -0.92
CA LEU A 187 19.96 9.90 -1.30
C LEU A 187 21.44 9.99 -0.87
N ALA A 188 22.08 11.16 -1.04
CA ALA A 188 23.47 11.38 -0.65
C ALA A 188 23.69 11.41 0.88
N ALA A 189 22.70 11.85 1.64
CA ALA A 189 22.77 11.99 3.11
C ALA A 189 22.75 10.65 3.86
N ARG A 190 22.23 9.58 3.25
CA ARG A 190 22.19 8.19 3.74
C ARG A 190 21.40 7.95 5.05
N ASN A 191 20.81 8.98 5.64
CA ASN A 191 19.93 8.88 6.82
C ASN A 191 18.45 9.07 6.46
N TYR A 192 18.12 9.08 5.16
CA TYR A 192 16.75 9.12 4.66
C TYR A 192 16.33 7.76 4.14
N PHE A 193 15.07 7.41 4.42
CA PHE A 193 14.44 6.17 3.96
C PHE A 193 13.14 6.49 3.22
N TRP A 194 12.77 5.70 2.22
CA TRP A 194 11.44 5.80 1.63
C TRP A 194 10.39 5.30 2.60
N ASN A 195 9.29 6.03 2.70
CA ASN A 195 8.14 5.61 3.48
C ASN A 195 7.37 4.49 2.74
N ALA A 196 7.39 3.28 3.28
CA ALA A 196 6.66 2.14 2.71
C ALA A 196 5.15 2.21 2.94
N GLY A 197 4.67 3.18 3.75
CA GLY A 197 3.26 3.25 4.15
C GLY A 197 2.83 2.12 5.09
N ILE A 198 3.79 1.45 5.73
CA ILE A 198 3.56 0.39 6.71
C ILE A 198 3.82 0.94 8.09
N PHE A 199 2.80 0.94 8.94
CA PHE A 199 2.84 1.51 10.29
C PHE A 199 2.46 0.47 11.32
N VAL A 200 3.11 0.52 12.48
CA VAL A 200 2.83 -0.34 13.63
C VAL A 200 2.65 0.50 14.88
N TRP A 201 1.59 0.26 15.61
CA TRP A 201 1.24 0.95 16.87
C TRP A 201 0.25 0.13 17.69
N ASN A 202 0.14 0.40 18.97
CA ASN A 202 -1.01 -0.08 19.71
C ASN A 202 -2.24 0.81 19.47
N VAL A 203 -3.44 0.25 19.65
CA VAL A 203 -4.70 0.93 19.33
C VAL A 203 -4.92 2.20 20.16
N GLU A 204 -4.46 2.22 21.40
CA GLU A 204 -4.56 3.40 22.29
C GLU A 204 -3.67 4.53 21.79
N THR A 205 -2.42 4.22 21.43
CA THR A 205 -1.46 5.21 20.92
C THR A 205 -2.01 5.93 19.69
N ILE A 206 -2.49 5.18 18.68
CA ILE A 206 -2.97 5.83 17.45
C ILE A 206 -4.29 6.58 17.66
N THR A 207 -5.22 6.06 18.45
CA THR A 207 -6.49 6.76 18.71
C THR A 207 -6.26 8.04 19.50
N ASN A 208 -5.33 8.06 20.46
CA ASN A 208 -4.93 9.27 21.19
C ASN A 208 -4.19 10.27 20.28
N ALA A 209 -3.32 9.81 19.38
CA ALA A 209 -2.67 10.67 18.40
C ALA A 209 -3.70 11.34 17.45
N ILE A 210 -4.66 10.57 16.93
CA ILE A 210 -5.75 11.11 16.10
C ILE A 210 -6.58 12.14 16.88
N ARG A 211 -6.93 11.87 18.15
CA ARG A 211 -7.63 12.84 19.02
C ARG A 211 -6.85 14.13 19.20
N THR A 212 -5.53 14.03 19.35
CA THR A 212 -4.66 15.18 19.60
C THR A 212 -4.45 16.03 18.36
N PHE A 213 -4.14 15.41 17.22
CA PHE A 213 -3.67 16.11 16.03
C PHE A 213 -4.73 16.37 14.97
N VAL A 214 -5.82 15.58 14.95
CA VAL A 214 -6.95 15.71 14.03
C VAL A 214 -8.28 15.47 14.76
N PRO A 215 -8.63 16.32 15.76
CA PRO A 215 -9.79 16.15 16.63
C PRO A 215 -11.12 16.10 15.87
N GLN A 216 -11.19 16.69 14.68
CA GLN A 216 -12.37 16.63 13.82
C GLN A 216 -12.65 15.18 13.37
N ILE A 217 -11.62 14.44 12.93
CA ILE A 217 -11.78 13.03 12.56
C ILE A 217 -12.13 12.19 13.79
N ALA A 218 -11.45 12.43 14.92
CA ALA A 218 -11.75 11.73 16.16
C ALA A 218 -13.22 11.94 16.60
N GLY A 219 -13.73 13.18 16.52
CA GLY A 219 -15.11 13.50 16.85
C GLY A 219 -16.14 12.76 15.99
N VAL A 220 -15.86 12.64 14.68
CA VAL A 220 -16.69 11.85 13.75
C VAL A 220 -16.69 10.36 14.15
N MET A 221 -15.53 9.81 14.48
CA MET A 221 -15.44 8.40 14.90
C MET A 221 -16.08 8.15 16.25
N ASP A 222 -15.99 9.09 17.20
CA ASP A 222 -16.67 8.98 18.51
C ASP A 222 -18.19 9.06 18.37
N GLU A 223 -18.72 9.89 17.45
CA GLU A 223 -20.16 9.93 17.14
C GLU A 223 -20.61 8.62 16.47
N LEU A 224 -19.77 8.02 15.63
CA LEU A 224 -20.04 6.74 14.96
C LEU A 224 -19.93 5.54 15.92
N GLU A 225 -19.08 5.60 16.95
CA GLU A 225 -18.72 4.45 17.81
C GLU A 225 -19.93 3.70 18.39
N PRO A 226 -21.03 4.34 18.86
CA PRO A 226 -22.21 3.62 19.34
C PRO A 226 -22.89 2.74 18.29
N ALA A 227 -22.81 3.11 17.01
CA ALA A 227 -23.43 2.38 15.90
C ALA A 227 -22.57 1.21 15.39
N LEU A 228 -21.25 1.20 15.66
CA LEU A 228 -20.34 0.15 15.18
C LEU A 228 -20.81 -1.24 15.62
N PHE A 229 -20.79 -2.21 14.70
CA PHE A 229 -21.26 -3.60 14.85
C PHE A 229 -22.78 -3.72 15.12
N THR A 230 -23.56 -2.70 14.77
CA THR A 230 -25.04 -2.75 14.82
C THR A 230 -25.63 -2.55 13.43
N ASP A 231 -26.92 -2.83 13.27
CA ASP A 231 -27.65 -2.62 12.01
C ASP A 231 -27.65 -1.15 11.55
N ARG A 232 -27.35 -0.20 12.45
CA ARG A 232 -27.27 1.23 12.15
C ARG A 232 -25.91 1.67 11.60
N GLU A 233 -24.90 0.81 11.67
CA GLU A 233 -23.53 1.20 11.28
C GLU A 233 -23.46 1.76 9.85
N ALA A 234 -24.07 1.06 8.89
CA ALA A 234 -24.02 1.47 7.49
C ALA A 234 -24.69 2.83 7.23
N GLU A 235 -25.80 3.12 7.89
CA GLU A 235 -26.52 4.38 7.78
C GLU A 235 -25.72 5.53 8.41
N GLU A 236 -25.25 5.34 9.63
CA GLU A 236 -24.47 6.35 10.35
C GLU A 236 -23.12 6.62 9.68
N LEU A 237 -22.46 5.58 9.15
CA LEU A 237 -21.22 5.71 8.40
C LEU A 237 -21.43 6.58 7.15
N LYS A 238 -22.50 6.34 6.37
CA LYS A 238 -22.85 7.17 5.18
C LYS A 238 -23.13 8.63 5.54
N ARG A 239 -23.69 8.87 6.71
CA ARG A 239 -23.97 10.24 7.19
C ARG A 239 -22.71 10.96 7.67
N LEU A 240 -21.89 10.26 8.45
CA LEU A 240 -20.79 10.87 9.20
C LEU A 240 -19.47 10.89 8.45
N PHE A 241 -19.09 9.78 7.82
CA PHE A 241 -17.76 9.61 7.22
C PHE A 241 -17.43 10.66 6.14
N PRO A 242 -18.37 11.09 5.26
CA PRO A 242 -18.12 12.15 4.30
C PRO A 242 -17.78 13.52 4.92
N THR A 243 -18.04 13.71 6.21
CA THR A 243 -17.71 14.95 6.92
C THR A 243 -16.26 14.97 7.41
N CYS A 244 -15.54 13.84 7.42
CA CYS A 244 -14.14 13.77 7.79
C CYS A 244 -13.28 14.67 6.89
N GLU A 245 -12.29 15.31 7.48
CA GLU A 245 -11.25 16.00 6.73
C GLU A 245 -10.52 15.02 5.80
N LYS A 246 -10.32 15.42 4.53
CA LYS A 246 -9.60 14.61 3.54
C LYS A 246 -8.09 14.81 3.68
N ILE A 247 -7.45 13.99 4.51
CA ILE A 247 -6.03 14.12 4.83
C ILE A 247 -5.37 12.74 4.94
N SER A 248 -4.08 12.63 4.58
CA SER A 248 -3.31 11.40 4.81
C SER A 248 -2.87 11.28 6.27
N ILE A 249 -2.62 10.05 6.72
CA ILE A 249 -2.08 9.79 8.05
C ILE A 249 -0.70 10.43 8.25
N ASP A 250 0.06 10.57 7.15
CA ASP A 250 1.38 11.20 7.17
C ASP A 250 1.27 12.64 7.65
N TYR A 251 0.42 13.46 7.01
CA TYR A 251 0.17 14.85 7.40
C TYR A 251 -0.65 14.99 8.68
N ALA A 252 -1.57 14.05 8.92
CA ALA A 252 -2.45 14.12 10.07
C ALA A 252 -1.73 13.86 11.39
N VAL A 253 -0.85 12.84 11.41
CA VAL A 253 -0.21 12.31 12.62
C VAL A 253 1.30 12.22 12.49
N MET A 254 1.82 11.61 11.40
CA MET A 254 3.23 11.22 11.33
C MET A 254 4.20 12.40 11.29
N GLU A 255 3.79 13.54 10.77
CA GLU A 255 4.60 14.78 10.80
C GLU A 255 4.56 15.53 12.13
N LYS A 256 3.65 15.17 13.06
CA LYS A 256 3.35 15.93 14.28
C LYS A 256 3.67 15.19 15.57
N ALA A 257 3.61 13.85 15.55
CA ALA A 257 3.79 13.04 16.74
C ALA A 257 5.27 12.92 17.14
N GLU A 258 5.54 12.85 18.45
CA GLU A 258 6.91 12.89 18.97
C GLU A 258 7.60 11.53 19.10
N HIS A 259 6.83 10.46 19.29
CA HIS A 259 7.34 9.11 19.57
C HIS A 259 7.31 8.22 18.33
N ILE A 260 7.83 8.74 17.22
CA ILE A 260 7.89 8.00 15.96
C ILE A 260 9.29 7.46 15.74
N TYR A 261 9.32 6.21 15.31
CA TYR A 261 10.55 5.47 15.02
C TYR A 261 10.48 4.87 13.62
N VAL A 262 11.61 4.78 12.97
CA VAL A 262 11.77 4.06 11.70
C VAL A 262 12.62 2.82 11.91
N LEU A 263 12.15 1.69 11.39
CA LEU A 263 12.92 0.46 11.24
C LEU A 263 13.41 0.39 9.78
N PRO A 264 14.71 0.63 9.52
CA PRO A 264 15.28 0.39 8.20
C PRO A 264 15.12 -1.08 7.77
N ALA A 265 14.66 -1.30 6.55
CA ALA A 265 14.36 -2.63 6.06
C ALA A 265 14.78 -2.81 4.59
N GLU A 266 15.22 -4.01 4.23
CA GLU A 266 15.70 -4.36 2.89
C GLU A 266 15.08 -5.70 2.44
N PHE A 267 13.76 -5.75 2.28
CA PHE A 267 13.04 -6.95 1.85
C PHE A 267 12.54 -6.89 0.39
N GLY A 268 13.16 -6.06 -0.44
CA GLY A 268 12.76 -5.96 -1.85
C GLY A 268 11.36 -5.37 -2.02
N TRP A 269 11.12 -4.20 -1.42
CA TRP A 269 9.85 -3.49 -1.50
C TRP A 269 9.74 -2.66 -2.78
N SER A 270 8.54 -2.68 -3.37
CA SER A 270 8.13 -1.76 -4.43
C SER A 270 6.66 -1.40 -4.29
N ASP A 271 6.32 -0.13 -4.52
CA ASP A 271 4.93 0.31 -4.61
C ASP A 271 4.24 -0.14 -5.91
N LEU A 272 4.99 -0.76 -6.84
CA LEU A 272 4.50 -1.09 -8.18
C LEU A 272 3.74 0.10 -8.81
N GLY A 273 4.33 1.29 -8.73
CA GLY A 273 3.67 2.54 -9.15
C GLY A 273 3.59 2.72 -10.66
N SER A 274 4.35 1.95 -11.45
CA SER A 274 4.46 2.12 -12.90
C SER A 274 4.88 0.83 -13.62
N TRP A 275 4.75 0.82 -14.94
CA TRP A 275 5.23 -0.26 -15.80
C TRP A 275 6.75 -0.45 -15.73
N GLY A 276 7.50 0.66 -15.60
CA GLY A 276 8.95 0.61 -15.40
C GLY A 276 9.33 -0.08 -14.09
N SER A 277 8.57 0.14 -13.02
CA SER A 277 8.76 -0.59 -11.76
C SER A 277 8.46 -2.08 -11.93
N LEU A 278 7.42 -2.44 -12.68
CA LEU A 278 7.09 -3.83 -12.99
C LEU A 278 8.18 -4.48 -13.85
N HIS A 279 8.68 -3.80 -14.88
CA HIS A 279 9.75 -4.27 -15.74
C HIS A 279 11.02 -4.68 -14.94
N THR A 280 11.41 -3.87 -13.94
CA THR A 280 12.58 -4.17 -13.11
C THR A 280 12.38 -5.33 -12.12
N LEU A 281 11.14 -5.71 -11.83
CA LEU A 281 10.80 -6.74 -10.82
C LEU A 281 10.50 -8.10 -11.44
N LEU A 282 10.02 -8.13 -12.67
CA LEU A 282 9.77 -9.37 -13.40
C LEU A 282 11.10 -10.01 -13.85
N PRO A 283 11.15 -11.34 -13.97
CA PRO A 283 12.25 -12.01 -14.67
C PRO A 283 12.39 -11.48 -16.07
N GLN A 284 13.64 -11.19 -16.49
CA GLN A 284 13.98 -10.67 -17.80
C GLN A 284 14.72 -11.73 -18.61
N ASP A 285 14.53 -11.72 -19.91
CA ASP A 285 15.34 -12.49 -20.84
C ASP A 285 16.73 -11.83 -21.07
N GLU A 286 17.58 -12.44 -21.92
CA GLU A 286 18.93 -11.96 -22.22
C GLU A 286 18.97 -10.57 -22.89
N ASN A 287 17.84 -10.11 -23.43
CA ASN A 287 17.68 -8.80 -24.06
C ASN A 287 16.98 -7.78 -23.16
N GLY A 288 16.76 -8.10 -21.88
CA GLY A 288 16.09 -7.22 -20.93
C GLY A 288 14.56 -7.17 -21.06
N ASN A 289 13.94 -8.07 -21.82
CA ASN A 289 12.48 -8.10 -21.93
C ASN A 289 11.85 -8.86 -20.76
N ALA A 290 10.77 -8.33 -20.23
CA ALA A 290 9.95 -8.96 -19.21
C ALA A 290 8.56 -9.30 -19.77
N SER A 291 8.05 -10.51 -19.56
CA SER A 291 6.74 -10.91 -20.07
C SER A 291 5.90 -11.68 -19.04
N VAL A 292 4.61 -11.38 -19.04
CA VAL A 292 3.55 -12.13 -18.35
C VAL A 292 2.54 -12.56 -19.40
N GLY A 293 2.28 -13.86 -19.51
CA GLY A 293 1.43 -14.49 -20.52
C GLY A 293 2.01 -15.80 -21.02
N ALA A 294 1.19 -16.79 -21.32
CA ALA A 294 1.64 -18.16 -21.60
C ALA A 294 2.29 -18.33 -23.01
N ASP A 295 1.89 -17.56 -24.02
CA ASP A 295 2.42 -17.69 -25.41
C ASP A 295 2.86 -16.33 -25.97
N VAL A 296 3.93 -15.76 -25.35
CA VAL A 296 4.57 -14.53 -25.81
C VAL A 296 5.88 -14.88 -26.50
N LYS A 297 6.07 -14.43 -27.75
CA LYS A 297 7.28 -14.60 -28.55
C LYS A 297 7.83 -13.25 -28.97
N LEU A 298 9.10 -13.03 -28.66
CA LEU A 298 9.81 -11.77 -28.91
C LEU A 298 10.95 -12.03 -29.90
N PHE A 299 10.98 -11.29 -31.00
CA PHE A 299 12.03 -11.33 -32.01
C PHE A 299 12.67 -9.93 -32.13
N ASP A 300 13.97 -9.84 -31.96
CA ASP A 300 14.71 -8.57 -32.04
C ASP A 300 14.14 -7.44 -31.14
N CYS A 301 13.50 -7.84 -30.03
CA CYS A 301 12.97 -6.91 -29.02
C CYS A 301 13.97 -6.70 -27.89
N ARG A 302 13.97 -5.49 -27.29
CA ARG A 302 14.83 -5.13 -26.15
C ARG A 302 14.07 -4.27 -25.14
N ASP A 303 14.39 -4.45 -23.87
CA ASP A 303 13.89 -3.64 -22.75
C ASP A 303 12.37 -3.41 -22.77
N CYS A 304 11.61 -4.41 -23.25
CA CYS A 304 10.16 -4.35 -23.35
C CYS A 304 9.49 -5.00 -22.12
N VAL A 305 8.31 -4.50 -21.75
CA VAL A 305 7.42 -5.17 -20.81
C VAL A 305 6.13 -5.56 -21.49
N VAL A 306 5.83 -6.86 -21.45
CA VAL A 306 4.63 -7.43 -22.09
C VAL A 306 3.74 -8.05 -21.03
N HIS A 307 2.47 -7.68 -20.98
CA HIS A 307 1.50 -8.25 -20.05
C HIS A 307 0.18 -8.53 -20.78
N VAL A 308 -0.09 -9.80 -21.01
CA VAL A 308 -1.26 -10.26 -21.77
C VAL A 308 -1.92 -11.45 -21.09
N ALA A 309 -3.19 -11.70 -21.40
CA ALA A 309 -3.91 -12.86 -20.89
C ALA A 309 -3.29 -14.18 -21.40
N ASP A 310 -3.35 -15.25 -20.61
CA ASP A 310 -2.74 -16.55 -20.91
C ASP A 310 -3.27 -17.21 -22.19
N GLU A 311 -4.52 -16.98 -22.54
CA GLU A 311 -5.13 -17.50 -23.78
C GLU A 311 -4.72 -16.73 -25.03
N ARG A 312 -3.94 -15.67 -24.92
CA ARG A 312 -3.48 -14.87 -26.05
C ARG A 312 -2.12 -15.37 -26.57
N LYS A 313 -2.06 -15.58 -27.86
CA LYS A 313 -0.79 -15.72 -28.57
C LYS A 313 -0.32 -14.36 -29.06
N VAL A 314 0.83 -13.92 -28.62
CA VAL A 314 1.44 -12.63 -28.98
C VAL A 314 2.81 -12.84 -29.60
N VAL A 315 3.02 -12.24 -30.75
CA VAL A 315 4.31 -12.24 -31.45
C VAL A 315 4.69 -10.79 -31.72
N LEU A 316 5.85 -10.38 -31.22
CA LEU A 316 6.37 -9.03 -31.36
C LEU A 316 7.75 -9.09 -32.03
N GLU A 317 8.05 -8.12 -32.90
CA GLU A 317 9.33 -8.01 -33.59
C GLU A 317 9.77 -6.56 -33.61
N GLY A 318 11.09 -6.34 -33.34
CA GLY A 318 11.76 -5.06 -33.53
C GLY A 318 11.39 -3.94 -32.55
N LEU A 319 10.78 -4.24 -31.40
CA LEU A 319 10.42 -3.25 -30.39
C LEU A 319 11.59 -3.01 -29.41
N ASP A 320 11.84 -1.74 -29.07
CA ASP A 320 12.87 -1.33 -28.12
C ASP A 320 12.28 -0.34 -27.10
N GLY A 321 12.21 -0.76 -25.81
CA GLY A 321 11.70 0.02 -24.70
C GLY A 321 10.18 0.27 -24.77
N TYR A 322 9.38 -0.75 -25.07
CA TYR A 322 7.92 -0.63 -25.18
C TYR A 322 7.17 -1.38 -24.08
N ILE A 323 6.02 -0.83 -23.75
CA ILE A 323 4.93 -1.50 -23.02
C ILE A 323 3.98 -2.10 -24.06
N VAL A 324 3.68 -3.38 -23.92
CA VAL A 324 2.59 -4.07 -24.65
C VAL A 324 1.68 -4.72 -23.62
N ALA A 325 0.48 -4.21 -23.45
CA ALA A 325 -0.46 -4.73 -22.46
C ALA A 325 -1.85 -4.90 -23.06
N GLU A 326 -2.48 -6.05 -22.80
CA GLU A 326 -3.83 -6.32 -23.28
C GLU A 326 -4.69 -6.90 -22.17
N LYS A 327 -5.89 -6.35 -21.99
CA LYS A 327 -6.92 -6.87 -21.10
C LYS A 327 -8.31 -6.47 -21.57
N ASN A 328 -9.24 -7.44 -21.56
CA ASN A 328 -10.66 -7.21 -21.90
C ASN A 328 -10.86 -6.55 -23.27
N GLY A 329 -10.04 -6.93 -24.27
CA GLY A 329 -10.10 -6.36 -25.62
C GLY A 329 -9.49 -4.96 -25.76
N GLN A 330 -8.88 -4.43 -24.72
CA GLN A 330 -8.14 -3.16 -24.77
C GLN A 330 -6.65 -3.45 -24.91
N LEU A 331 -6.02 -2.88 -25.91
CA LEU A 331 -4.59 -3.04 -26.19
C LEU A 331 -3.87 -1.70 -26.03
N LEU A 332 -2.81 -1.70 -25.23
CA LEU A 332 -1.85 -0.59 -25.11
C LEU A 332 -0.52 -0.99 -25.75
N ILE A 333 -0.02 -0.17 -26.65
CA ILE A 333 1.37 -0.23 -27.14
C ILE A 333 1.91 1.19 -27.03
N CYS A 334 2.85 1.44 -26.13
CA CYS A 334 3.49 2.73 -26.01
C CYS A 334 4.95 2.58 -25.53
N ARG A 335 5.76 3.62 -25.65
CA ARG A 335 7.12 3.60 -25.12
C ARG A 335 7.09 3.56 -23.60
N LEU A 336 7.97 2.79 -22.99
CA LEU A 336 8.14 2.72 -21.54
C LEU A 336 8.47 4.10 -20.94
N SER A 337 9.24 4.94 -21.66
CA SER A 337 9.53 6.32 -21.29
C SER A 337 8.28 7.23 -21.20
N GLU A 338 7.18 6.84 -21.84
CA GLU A 338 5.92 7.60 -21.89
C GLU A 338 4.88 7.09 -20.88
N GLU A 339 5.26 6.19 -19.97
CA GLU A 339 4.33 5.53 -19.02
C GLU A 339 3.51 6.51 -18.16
N GLN A 340 4.02 7.70 -17.89
CA GLN A 340 3.29 8.72 -17.11
C GLN A 340 2.08 9.29 -17.87
N ARG A 341 2.08 9.17 -19.21
CA ARG A 341 1.01 9.64 -20.09
C ARG A 341 -0.09 8.60 -20.32
N ILE A 342 0.01 7.42 -19.75
CA ILE A 342 -1.00 6.35 -19.93
C ILE A 342 -2.40 6.83 -19.52
N LYS A 343 -2.51 7.73 -18.54
CA LYS A 343 -3.79 8.34 -18.16
C LYS A 343 -4.42 9.18 -19.28
N GLU A 344 -3.59 9.87 -20.07
CA GLU A 344 -4.05 10.64 -21.24
C GLU A 344 -4.50 9.66 -22.34
N PHE A 345 -3.71 8.62 -22.60
CA PHE A 345 -4.02 7.61 -23.60
C PHE A 345 -5.34 6.88 -23.30
N SER A 346 -5.54 6.48 -22.03
CA SER A 346 -6.77 5.80 -21.58
C SER A 346 -8.02 6.69 -21.67
N ALA A 347 -7.86 8.01 -21.54
CA ALA A 347 -8.96 8.97 -21.63
C ALA A 347 -9.29 9.36 -23.08
N GLY A 348 -8.50 8.94 -24.07
CA GLY A 348 -8.70 9.25 -25.50
C GLY A 348 -8.55 10.75 -25.83
N LYS A 349 -7.68 11.46 -25.08
CA LYS A 349 -7.44 12.90 -25.23
C LYS A 349 -6.05 13.18 -25.77
#